data_b4b4726bf623402a0e82d7a65e236c66
#
_entry.id   b4b4726bf623402a0e82d7a65e236c66
#
_cell.length_a   1.000
_cell.length_b   1.000
_cell.length_c   1.000
_cell.angle_alpha   90.00
_cell.angle_beta   90.00
_cell.angle_gamma   90.00
#
_symmetry.space_group_name_H-M   'P 1'
#
loop_
_entity.id
_entity.type
_entity.pdbx_description
1 polymer ?
#
loop_
_entity_poly.entity_id
_entity_poly.type
_entity_poly.pdbx_seq_one_letter_code
_entity_poly.pdbx_strand_id
1 'polypeptide(L)'
;LITRIDEMIYKEANILFPNCAVNYSESEWYDIYRDSKDYLTCFGVENQVWEEAEAFQKVQDIKVDDKEIYMAGGHMSVEQLSAMLNTIPLEISFIDADNINRYFNEGPKVFKRPGMAIDREVFSCHPPKIEQKVRMIIEEFRNGTLDKVPVWMNKNDRIMLVTYMAVRNSNNKYIGTMEIVQDMEFAKDYFKC
;
A
#
# COMPACT_ATOMS: atom_id res chain seq x y z
N LEU A 1 -28.59 -4.32 -17.92
CA LEU A 1 -27.17 -4.66 -17.73
C LEU A 1 -26.36 -4.17 -18.93
N ILE A 2 -26.72 -4.55 -20.15
CA ILE A 2 -26.03 -4.19 -21.43
C ILE A 2 -25.88 -2.67 -21.55
N THR A 3 -26.96 -1.91 -21.39
CA THR A 3 -26.94 -0.43 -21.47
C THR A 3 -25.92 0.21 -20.51
N ARG A 4 -25.77 -0.34 -19.30
CA ARG A 4 -24.76 0.16 -18.34
C ARG A 4 -23.33 -0.14 -18.79
N ILE A 5 -23.11 -1.28 -19.41
CA ILE A 5 -21.79 -1.65 -19.96
C ILE A 5 -21.44 -0.71 -21.11
N ASP A 6 -22.36 -0.47 -22.04
CA ASP A 6 -22.15 0.46 -23.15
C ASP A 6 -21.87 1.89 -22.69
N GLU A 7 -22.60 2.36 -21.66
CA GLU A 7 -22.35 3.65 -21.04
C GLU A 7 -20.97 3.75 -20.38
N MET A 8 -20.51 2.67 -19.74
CA MET A 8 -19.19 2.61 -19.13
C MET A 8 -18.11 2.64 -20.21
N ILE A 9 -18.21 1.81 -21.24
CA ILE A 9 -17.26 1.78 -22.36
C ILE A 9 -17.16 3.17 -23.00
N TYR A 10 -18.32 3.81 -23.23
CA TYR A 10 -18.35 5.16 -23.78
C TYR A 10 -17.60 6.17 -22.89
N LYS A 11 -17.85 6.14 -21.57
CA LYS A 11 -17.21 7.06 -20.62
C LYS A 11 -15.70 6.80 -20.50
N GLU A 12 -15.30 5.55 -20.50
CA GLU A 12 -13.88 5.19 -20.50
C GLU A 12 -13.17 5.70 -21.77
N ALA A 13 -13.71 5.39 -22.93
CA ALA A 13 -13.09 5.75 -24.19
C ALA A 13 -13.10 7.27 -24.49
N ASN A 14 -14.15 7.99 -24.09
CA ASN A 14 -14.35 9.39 -24.49
C ASN A 14 -14.08 10.39 -23.36
N ILE A 15 -14.01 9.98 -22.12
CA ILE A 15 -13.80 10.87 -20.98
C ILE A 15 -12.57 10.44 -20.17
N LEU A 16 -12.56 9.20 -19.65
CA LEU A 16 -11.51 8.78 -18.71
C LEU A 16 -10.15 8.69 -19.40
N PHE A 17 -10.02 7.87 -20.45
CA PHE A 17 -8.74 7.66 -21.11
C PHE A 17 -8.15 8.93 -21.74
N PRO A 18 -8.92 9.80 -22.46
CA PRO A 18 -8.41 11.08 -22.90
C PRO A 18 -7.93 11.99 -21.78
N ASN A 19 -8.66 12.05 -20.66
CA ASN A 19 -8.23 12.81 -19.50
C ASN A 19 -6.95 12.25 -18.86
N CYS A 20 -6.85 10.93 -18.74
CA CYS A 20 -5.63 10.28 -18.23
C CYS A 20 -4.42 10.59 -19.15
N ALA A 21 -4.61 10.51 -20.48
CA ALA A 21 -3.56 10.77 -21.45
C ALA A 21 -3.01 12.20 -21.38
N VAL A 22 -3.84 13.18 -20.98
CA VAL A 22 -3.43 14.58 -20.86
C VAL A 22 -2.83 14.91 -19.50
N ASN A 23 -3.32 14.26 -18.44
CA ASN A 23 -2.99 14.65 -17.06
C ASN A 23 -1.88 13.80 -16.43
N TYR A 24 -1.59 12.61 -16.97
CA TYR A 24 -0.52 11.76 -16.44
C TYR A 24 0.78 11.99 -17.22
N SER A 25 1.87 12.10 -16.49
CA SER A 25 3.22 12.10 -17.04
C SER A 25 3.60 10.69 -17.53
N GLU A 26 4.61 10.61 -18.39
CA GLU A 26 5.15 9.34 -18.86
C GLU A 26 5.59 8.43 -17.72
N SER A 27 6.21 8.98 -16.67
CA SER A 27 6.61 8.24 -15.47
C SER A 27 5.42 7.64 -14.73
N GLU A 28 4.30 8.36 -14.63
CA GLU A 28 3.07 7.85 -14.01
C GLU A 28 2.45 6.73 -14.84
N TRP A 29 2.53 6.82 -16.16
CA TRP A 29 2.11 5.75 -17.07
C TRP A 29 2.95 4.48 -16.90
N TYR A 30 4.27 4.60 -16.70
CA TYR A 30 5.14 3.46 -16.40
C TYR A 30 4.81 2.84 -15.04
N ASP A 31 4.45 3.63 -14.04
CA ASP A 31 3.98 3.13 -12.74
C ASP A 31 2.67 2.35 -12.90
N ILE A 32 1.69 2.90 -13.63
CA ILE A 32 0.42 2.22 -13.94
C ILE A 32 0.65 0.89 -14.67
N TYR A 33 1.53 0.89 -15.67
CA TYR A 33 1.86 -0.32 -16.42
C TYR A 33 2.45 -1.40 -15.50
N ARG A 34 3.38 -1.05 -14.63
CA ARG A 34 3.95 -2.00 -13.67
C ARG A 34 2.91 -2.55 -12.71
N ASP A 35 2.09 -1.67 -12.16
CA ASP A 35 1.00 -2.05 -11.25
C ASP A 35 -0.03 -2.96 -11.95
N SER A 36 -0.25 -2.79 -13.26
CA SER A 36 -1.19 -3.61 -14.03
C SER A 36 -0.80 -5.10 -14.10
N LYS A 37 0.49 -5.41 -13.99
CA LYS A 37 0.98 -6.80 -14.01
C LYS A 37 0.50 -7.64 -12.82
N ASP A 38 0.14 -6.98 -11.71
CA ASP A 38 -0.40 -7.65 -10.53
C ASP A 38 -1.87 -8.06 -10.69
N TYR A 39 -2.51 -7.67 -11.78
CA TYR A 39 -3.91 -7.99 -12.05
C TYR A 39 -4.02 -9.18 -12.99
N LEU A 40 -5.01 -10.05 -12.73
CA LEU A 40 -5.32 -11.16 -13.61
C LEU A 40 -5.81 -10.63 -14.95
N THR A 41 -5.49 -11.36 -16.01
CA THR A 41 -6.03 -11.10 -17.34
C THR A 41 -7.55 -11.10 -17.30
N CYS A 42 -8.17 -10.08 -17.88
CA CYS A 42 -9.62 -9.96 -17.93
C CYS A 42 -10.11 -10.46 -19.27
N PHE A 43 -11.14 -11.31 -19.27
CA PHE A 43 -11.77 -11.87 -20.48
C PHE A 43 -10.81 -12.56 -21.47
N GLY A 44 -9.70 -13.11 -20.98
CA GLY A 44 -8.71 -13.78 -21.83
C GLY A 44 -7.83 -12.85 -22.67
N VAL A 45 -7.87 -11.56 -22.39
CA VAL A 45 -6.94 -10.59 -23.01
C VAL A 45 -5.63 -10.62 -22.25
N GLU A 46 -4.56 -10.99 -22.92
CA GLU A 46 -3.21 -10.95 -22.34
C GLU A 46 -2.72 -9.51 -22.20
N ASN A 47 -1.97 -9.25 -21.13
CA ASN A 47 -1.33 -7.96 -20.92
C ASN A 47 -0.30 -7.71 -22.02
N GLN A 48 -0.40 -6.58 -22.69
CA GLN A 48 0.58 -6.17 -23.69
C GLN A 48 1.91 -5.82 -23.00
N VAL A 49 3.03 -6.20 -23.62
CA VAL A 49 4.35 -5.78 -23.18
C VAL A 49 4.66 -4.38 -23.72
N TRP A 50 5.00 -3.48 -22.82
CA TRP A 50 5.43 -2.13 -23.14
C TRP A 50 6.94 -2.03 -22.90
N GLU A 51 7.75 -2.16 -23.97
CA GLU A 51 9.21 -2.29 -23.88
C GLU A 51 9.88 -1.09 -23.20
N GLU A 52 9.43 0.14 -23.49
CA GLU A 52 9.97 1.34 -22.87
C GLU A 52 9.70 1.37 -21.36
N ALA A 53 8.53 0.95 -20.93
CA ALA A 53 8.18 0.85 -19.52
C ALA A 53 8.95 -0.28 -18.79
N GLU A 54 9.26 -1.39 -19.50
CA GLU A 54 10.14 -2.44 -18.98
C GLU A 54 11.58 -1.95 -18.81
N ALA A 55 12.05 -1.17 -19.78
CA ALA A 55 13.40 -0.61 -19.76
C ALA A 55 13.53 0.55 -18.76
N PHE A 56 12.41 1.19 -18.39
CA PHE A 56 12.39 2.27 -17.42
C PHE A 56 12.64 1.72 -16.02
N GLN A 57 13.91 1.63 -15.66
CA GLN A 57 14.29 1.50 -14.26
C GLN A 57 14.03 2.85 -13.61
N LYS A 58 13.01 2.90 -12.74
CA LYS A 58 12.92 3.99 -11.79
C LYS A 58 14.20 3.91 -10.97
N VAL A 59 15.21 4.69 -11.35
CA VAL A 59 16.35 4.94 -10.49
C VAL A 59 15.68 5.58 -9.27
N GLN A 60 15.48 4.79 -8.24
CA GLN A 60 15.24 5.29 -6.93
C GLN A 60 16.55 5.99 -6.57
N ASP A 61 16.70 7.21 -7.07
CA ASP A 61 17.64 8.14 -6.50
C ASP A 61 17.23 8.27 -5.03
N ILE A 62 17.75 7.35 -4.22
CA ILE A 62 17.88 7.60 -2.79
C ILE A 62 18.88 8.77 -2.73
N LYS A 63 18.39 9.96 -3.03
CA LYS A 63 19.06 11.21 -2.74
C LYS A 63 18.98 11.43 -1.24
N VAL A 64 19.76 10.63 -0.57
CA VAL A 64 20.06 10.86 0.82
C VAL A 64 21.55 11.16 0.81
N ASP A 65 21.89 12.30 1.33
CA ASP A 65 23.22 12.50 1.91
C ASP A 65 23.58 11.24 2.68
N ASP A 66 24.81 10.77 2.60
CA ASP A 66 25.34 9.58 3.32
C ASP A 66 25.22 9.73 4.85
N LYS A 67 24.09 10.21 5.34
CA LYS A 67 23.88 10.47 6.76
C LYS A 67 23.27 9.23 7.39
N GLU A 68 23.98 8.73 8.38
CA GLU A 68 23.46 7.75 9.31
C GLU A 68 22.26 8.33 10.08
N ILE A 69 21.26 7.49 10.32
CA ILE A 69 20.12 7.79 11.17
C ILE A 69 20.47 7.30 12.57
N TYR A 70 20.57 8.21 13.52
CA TYR A 70 20.81 7.90 14.92
C TYR A 70 19.47 7.70 15.65
N MET A 71 19.35 6.60 16.36
CA MET A 71 18.17 6.20 17.13
C MET A 71 18.59 5.76 18.53
N ALA A 72 17.64 5.63 19.46
CA ALA A 72 17.92 5.22 20.83
C ALA A 72 18.63 3.86 20.94
N GLY A 73 18.40 2.94 19.99
CA GLY A 73 19.01 1.61 19.96
C GLY A 73 20.30 1.50 19.14
N GLY A 74 20.79 2.60 18.52
CA GLY A 74 21.96 2.58 17.65
C GLY A 74 21.82 3.48 16.44
N HIS A 75 22.65 3.24 15.42
CA HIS A 75 22.62 4.03 14.18
C HIS A 75 22.73 3.12 12.96
N MET A 76 22.20 3.56 11.85
CA MET A 76 22.32 2.88 10.55
C MET A 76 22.16 3.86 9.40
N SER A 77 22.67 3.49 8.23
CA SER A 77 22.42 4.25 7.02
C SER A 77 20.95 4.07 6.58
N VAL A 78 20.46 4.98 5.73
CA VAL A 78 19.13 4.87 5.12
C VAL A 78 19.03 3.61 4.28
N GLU A 79 20.09 3.22 3.58
CA GLU A 79 20.14 1.97 2.83
C GLU A 79 19.94 0.75 3.74
N GLN A 80 20.64 0.71 4.88
CA GLN A 80 20.47 -0.38 5.86
C GLN A 80 19.05 -0.40 6.44
N LEU A 81 18.47 0.76 6.75
CA LEU A 81 17.10 0.85 7.24
C LEU A 81 16.10 0.35 6.20
N SER A 82 16.25 0.78 4.94
CA SER A 82 15.41 0.33 3.83
C SER A 82 15.51 -1.18 3.61
N ALA A 83 16.73 -1.71 3.56
CA ALA A 83 16.95 -3.15 3.40
C ALA A 83 16.36 -3.96 4.57
N MET A 84 16.51 -3.47 5.80
CA MET A 84 15.95 -4.11 6.99
C MET A 84 14.42 -4.14 6.93
N LEU A 85 13.76 -3.03 6.59
CA LEU A 85 12.29 -2.97 6.46
C LEU A 85 11.78 -3.93 5.38
N ASN A 86 12.51 -4.07 4.27
CA ASN A 86 12.15 -4.96 3.17
C ASN A 86 12.45 -6.44 3.48
N THR A 87 13.32 -6.72 4.45
CA THR A 87 13.64 -8.09 4.89
C THR A 87 12.59 -8.63 5.87
N ILE A 88 11.85 -7.76 6.55
CA ILE A 88 10.80 -8.18 7.48
C ILE A 88 9.72 -8.94 6.71
N PRO A 89 9.38 -10.20 7.09
CA PRO A 89 8.43 -11.05 6.36
C PRO A 89 6.97 -10.66 6.66
N LEU A 90 6.69 -9.38 6.73
CA LEU A 90 5.37 -8.80 6.97
C LEU A 90 5.13 -7.68 5.95
N GLU A 91 3.87 -7.47 5.56
CA GLU A 91 3.54 -6.21 4.88
C GLU A 91 3.44 -5.10 5.91
N ILE A 92 4.13 -4.02 5.64
CA ILE A 92 4.13 -2.84 6.50
C ILE A 92 3.67 -1.65 5.66
N SER A 93 2.67 -0.92 6.16
CA SER A 93 2.25 0.36 5.61
C SER A 93 2.33 1.42 6.69
N PHE A 94 2.72 2.63 6.32
CA PHE A 94 2.68 3.79 7.21
C PHE A 94 1.84 4.91 6.59
N ILE A 95 0.89 5.39 7.36
CA ILE A 95 0.00 6.51 7.06
C ILE A 95 0.33 7.62 8.06
N ASP A 96 0.58 8.83 7.59
CA ASP A 96 0.89 9.96 8.47
C ASP A 96 -0.34 10.51 9.22
N ALA A 97 -0.10 11.52 10.06
CA ALA A 97 -1.17 12.16 10.84
C ALA A 97 -2.21 12.90 9.98
N ASP A 98 -1.89 13.20 8.74
CA ASP A 98 -2.80 13.84 7.77
C ASP A 98 -3.54 12.79 6.91
N ASN A 99 -3.45 11.51 7.27
CA ASN A 99 -4.07 10.36 6.62
C ASN A 99 -3.51 10.07 5.21
N ILE A 100 -2.29 10.49 4.94
CA ILE A 100 -1.62 10.25 3.66
C ILE A 100 -0.74 8.99 3.75
N ASN A 101 -0.86 8.10 2.77
CA ASN A 101 0.02 6.95 2.64
C ASN A 101 1.44 7.41 2.34
N ARG A 102 2.39 7.10 3.23
CA ARG A 102 3.78 7.55 3.08
C ARG A 102 4.75 6.44 2.76
N TYR A 103 4.43 5.22 3.15
CA TYR A 103 5.38 4.13 2.98
C TYR A 103 4.70 2.76 2.89
N PHE A 104 5.20 1.94 1.99
CA PHE A 104 4.98 0.50 1.93
C PHE A 104 6.34 -0.19 1.80
N ASN A 105 6.57 -1.26 2.56
CA ASN A 105 7.77 -2.07 2.32
C ASN A 105 7.62 -2.93 1.05
N GLU A 106 8.75 -3.36 0.46
CA GLU A 106 8.79 -4.14 -0.78
C GLU A 106 8.70 -5.67 -0.56
N GLY A 107 8.44 -6.12 0.65
CA GLY A 107 8.30 -7.54 0.97
C GLY A 107 7.11 -8.23 0.28
N PRO A 108 6.87 -9.53 0.58
CA PRO A 108 5.72 -10.26 0.04
C PRO A 108 4.41 -9.54 0.31
N LYS A 109 3.54 -9.42 -0.70
CA LYS A 109 2.29 -8.66 -0.61
C LYS A 109 1.07 -9.58 -0.68
N VAL A 110 0.26 -9.57 0.36
CA VAL A 110 -1.07 -10.20 0.42
C VAL A 110 -2.12 -9.26 -0.17
N PHE A 111 -1.99 -7.96 0.11
CA PHE A 111 -2.80 -6.92 -0.49
C PHE A 111 -2.03 -6.20 -1.59
N LYS A 112 -2.71 -5.94 -2.70
CA LYS A 112 -2.12 -5.11 -3.76
C LYS A 112 -1.90 -3.69 -3.22
N ARG A 113 -0.66 -3.21 -3.37
CA ARG A 113 -0.23 -1.89 -2.94
C ARG A 113 0.32 -1.15 -4.17
N PRO A 114 -0.54 -0.56 -5.00
CA PRO A 114 -0.06 0.16 -6.17
C PRO A 114 0.82 1.35 -5.73
N GLY A 115 1.94 1.55 -6.42
CA GLY A 115 2.85 2.68 -6.14
C GLY A 115 2.15 4.02 -6.20
N MET A 116 1.09 4.13 -7.00
CA MET A 116 0.23 5.30 -7.08
C MET A 116 -0.53 5.64 -5.79
N ALA A 117 -0.62 4.72 -4.83
CA ALA A 117 -1.27 4.99 -3.54
C ALA A 117 -0.38 5.82 -2.60
N ILE A 118 0.93 5.91 -2.87
CA ILE A 118 1.83 6.80 -2.14
C ILE A 118 1.45 8.26 -2.39
N ASP A 119 1.52 9.06 -1.33
CA ASP A 119 1.11 10.46 -1.29
C ASP A 119 -0.39 10.72 -1.59
N ARG A 120 -1.21 9.65 -1.50
CA ARG A 120 -2.67 9.72 -1.59
C ARG A 120 -3.31 9.50 -0.22
N GLU A 121 -4.49 10.08 -0.08
CA GLU A 121 -5.30 9.89 1.13
C GLU A 121 -5.71 8.42 1.28
N VAL A 122 -5.44 7.82 2.44
CA VAL A 122 -5.68 6.39 2.72
C VAL A 122 -7.13 5.96 2.46
N PHE A 123 -8.08 6.86 2.67
CA PHE A 123 -9.50 6.55 2.51
C PHE A 123 -9.90 6.32 1.06
N SER A 124 -9.21 6.94 0.11
CA SER A 124 -9.47 6.76 -1.33
C SER A 124 -9.20 5.34 -1.82
N CYS A 125 -8.41 4.56 -1.07
CA CYS A 125 -8.05 3.18 -1.40
C CYS A 125 -9.04 2.14 -0.84
N HIS A 126 -10.07 2.56 -0.09
CA HIS A 126 -10.98 1.65 0.60
C HIS A 126 -12.41 1.73 0.05
N PRO A 127 -13.10 0.58 -0.09
CA PRO A 127 -14.54 0.58 -0.37
C PRO A 127 -15.31 1.32 0.74
N PRO A 128 -16.42 2.01 0.44
CA PRO A 128 -17.14 2.87 1.41
C PRO A 128 -17.48 2.21 2.76
N LYS A 129 -17.80 0.91 2.74
CA LYS A 129 -18.09 0.16 3.99
C LYS A 129 -16.88 -0.02 4.89
N ILE A 130 -15.68 -0.13 4.30
CA ILE A 130 -14.43 -0.31 5.03
C ILE A 130 -13.87 1.05 5.43
N GLU A 131 -13.97 2.03 4.56
CA GLU A 131 -13.54 3.40 4.80
C GLU A 131 -14.05 3.95 6.13
N GLN A 132 -15.35 3.82 6.40
CA GLN A 132 -15.94 4.31 7.65
C GLN A 132 -15.28 3.66 8.88
N LYS A 133 -15.01 2.36 8.81
CA LYS A 133 -14.34 1.64 9.91
C LYS A 133 -12.90 2.11 10.09
N VAL A 134 -12.17 2.34 8.99
CA VAL A 134 -10.79 2.83 9.03
C VAL A 134 -10.75 4.24 9.63
N ARG A 135 -11.68 5.13 9.24
CA ARG A 135 -11.81 6.47 9.83
C ARG A 135 -12.01 6.41 11.34
N MET A 136 -12.91 5.54 11.81
CA MET A 136 -13.14 5.35 13.25
C MET A 136 -11.87 4.89 13.98
N ILE A 137 -11.16 3.91 13.46
CA ILE A 137 -9.92 3.40 14.05
C ILE A 137 -8.87 4.51 14.16
N ILE A 138 -8.65 5.26 13.08
CA ILE A 138 -7.67 6.36 13.07
C ILE A 138 -8.05 7.45 14.07
N GLU A 139 -9.34 7.76 14.19
CA GLU A 139 -9.81 8.78 15.15
C GLU A 139 -9.60 8.33 16.59
N GLU A 140 -9.88 7.06 16.92
CA GLU A 140 -9.59 6.49 18.24
C GLU A 140 -8.08 6.53 18.58
N PHE A 141 -7.21 6.27 17.57
CA PHE A 141 -5.76 6.40 17.74
C PHE A 141 -5.35 7.86 17.98
N ARG A 142 -5.95 8.78 17.23
CA ARG A 142 -5.67 10.23 17.37
C ARG A 142 -6.08 10.76 18.73
N ASN A 143 -7.23 10.31 19.24
CA ASN A 143 -7.75 10.68 20.55
C ASN A 143 -7.06 9.97 21.71
N GLY A 144 -6.24 8.96 21.45
CA GLY A 144 -5.53 8.21 22.47
C GLY A 144 -6.39 7.21 23.24
N THR A 145 -7.56 6.85 22.72
CA THR A 145 -8.46 5.85 23.33
C THR A 145 -8.03 4.44 23.01
N LEU A 146 -7.39 4.24 21.85
CA LEU A 146 -6.82 2.97 21.42
C LEU A 146 -5.40 3.18 20.88
N ASP A 147 -4.56 2.15 21.03
CA ASP A 147 -3.22 2.11 20.42
C ASP A 147 -3.06 0.95 19.46
N LYS A 148 -3.98 -0.04 19.47
CA LYS A 148 -3.88 -1.22 18.64
C LYS A 148 -5.25 -1.81 18.34
N VAL A 149 -5.49 -2.19 17.08
CA VAL A 149 -6.70 -2.90 16.63
C VAL A 149 -6.29 -4.08 15.76
N PRO A 150 -6.35 -5.33 16.26
CA PRO A 150 -6.16 -6.53 15.47
C PRO A 150 -7.45 -6.89 14.71
N VAL A 151 -7.31 -7.29 13.45
CA VAL A 151 -8.40 -7.78 12.61
C VAL A 151 -8.00 -9.12 12.00
N TRP A 152 -8.71 -10.17 12.35
CA TRP A 152 -8.56 -11.48 11.74
C TRP A 152 -9.44 -11.60 10.51
N MET A 153 -8.89 -12.14 9.42
CA MET A 153 -9.65 -12.38 8.21
C MET A 153 -9.17 -13.64 7.48
N ASN A 154 -10.04 -14.20 6.66
CA ASN A 154 -9.68 -15.22 5.68
C ASN A 154 -9.55 -14.53 4.31
N LYS A 155 -8.44 -14.74 3.63
CA LYS A 155 -8.19 -14.25 2.28
C LYS A 155 -7.50 -15.35 1.47
N ASN A 156 -8.13 -15.76 0.36
CA ASN A 156 -7.63 -16.85 -0.50
C ASN A 156 -7.38 -18.14 0.30
N ASP A 157 -8.31 -18.49 1.19
CA ASP A 157 -8.26 -19.64 2.10
C ASP A 157 -7.09 -19.65 3.08
N ARG A 158 -6.43 -18.51 3.27
CA ARG A 158 -5.35 -18.31 4.24
C ARG A 158 -5.80 -17.39 5.36
N ILE A 159 -5.38 -17.71 6.58
CA ILE A 159 -5.66 -16.88 7.76
C ILE A 159 -4.68 -15.72 7.80
N MET A 160 -5.23 -14.51 7.79
CA MET A 160 -4.46 -13.27 7.89
C MET A 160 -4.77 -12.54 9.18
N LEU A 161 -3.74 -11.98 9.79
CA LEU A 161 -3.87 -11.01 10.86
C LEU A 161 -3.44 -9.64 10.35
N VAL A 162 -4.38 -8.72 10.28
CA VAL A 162 -4.10 -7.31 10.02
C VAL A 162 -4.12 -6.56 11.33
N THR A 163 -3.04 -5.89 11.66
CA THR A 163 -2.93 -5.13 12.90
C THR A 163 -2.70 -3.65 12.58
N TYR A 164 -3.63 -2.81 13.00
CA TYR A 164 -3.48 -1.36 12.97
C TYR A 164 -2.93 -0.90 14.31
N MET A 165 -1.96 0.02 14.27
CA MET A 165 -1.30 0.53 15.47
C MET A 165 -1.09 2.04 15.37
N ALA A 166 -1.36 2.75 16.46
CA ALA A 166 -1.01 4.16 16.58
C ALA A 166 0.53 4.30 16.67
N VAL A 167 1.09 5.16 15.83
CA VAL A 167 2.50 5.55 15.91
C VAL A 167 2.58 6.88 16.64
N ARG A 168 3.36 6.90 17.72
CA ARG A 168 3.55 8.08 18.55
C ARG A 168 5.03 8.43 18.66
N ASN A 169 5.32 9.72 18.75
CA ASN A 169 6.68 10.19 19.00
C ASN A 169 7.05 10.08 20.51
N SER A 170 8.26 10.47 20.85
CA SER A 170 8.78 10.46 22.25
C SER A 170 7.94 11.28 23.24
N ASN A 171 7.17 12.24 22.75
CA ASN A 171 6.27 13.06 23.57
C ASN A 171 4.83 12.50 23.61
N ASN A 172 4.65 11.23 23.20
CA ASN A 172 3.37 10.54 23.12
C ASN A 172 2.36 11.17 22.15
N LYS A 173 2.80 12.08 21.27
CA LYS A 173 1.95 12.68 20.24
C LYS A 173 1.75 11.67 19.10
N TYR A 174 0.50 11.47 18.68
CA TYR A 174 0.17 10.71 17.49
C TYR A 174 0.80 11.36 16.25
N ILE A 175 1.56 10.57 15.48
CA ILE A 175 2.23 11.00 14.25
C ILE A 175 1.81 10.16 13.03
N GLY A 176 1.00 9.13 13.22
CA GLY A 176 0.49 8.32 12.14
C GLY A 176 -0.03 6.97 12.59
N THR A 177 -0.46 6.19 11.63
CA THR A 177 -0.92 4.80 11.81
C THR A 177 0.02 3.86 11.04
N MET A 178 0.43 2.78 11.68
CA MET A 178 1.07 1.65 11.01
C MET A 178 0.07 0.52 10.83
N GLU A 179 0.04 -0.07 9.64
CA GLU A 179 -0.67 -1.32 9.36
C GLU A 179 0.36 -2.41 9.13
N ILE A 180 0.19 -3.54 9.81
CA ILE A 180 0.98 -4.76 9.58
C ILE A 180 0.02 -5.85 9.12
N VAL A 181 0.36 -6.52 8.02
CA VAL A 181 -0.34 -7.71 7.53
C VAL A 181 0.56 -8.91 7.69
N GLN A 182 0.06 -9.92 8.39
CA GLN A 182 0.76 -11.16 8.66
C GLN A 182 -0.04 -12.35 8.18
N ASP A 183 0.60 -13.20 7.37
CA ASP A 183 0.08 -14.53 7.03
C ASP A 183 0.28 -15.47 8.24
N MET A 184 -0.80 -16.02 8.75
CA MET A 184 -0.80 -16.87 9.94
C MET A 184 -0.89 -18.36 9.62
N GLU A 185 -0.83 -18.75 8.33
CA GLU A 185 -0.94 -20.17 7.94
C GLU A 185 0.13 -21.07 8.58
N PHE A 186 1.36 -20.54 8.73
CA PHE A 186 2.43 -21.29 9.39
C PHE A 186 2.08 -21.71 10.82
N ALA A 187 1.21 -20.97 11.51
CA ALA A 187 0.80 -21.26 12.87
C ALA A 187 -0.13 -22.49 12.95
N LYS A 188 -0.85 -22.82 11.87
CA LYS A 188 -1.73 -24.01 11.84
C LYS A 188 -0.97 -25.29 12.10
N ASP A 189 0.26 -25.40 11.60
CA ASP A 189 1.06 -26.61 11.78
C ASP A 189 1.62 -26.77 13.21
N TYR A 190 1.77 -25.63 13.89
CA TYR A 190 2.22 -25.58 15.28
C TYR A 190 1.12 -25.84 16.29
N PHE A 191 -0.12 -25.39 16.00
CA PHE A 191 -1.25 -25.44 16.91
C PHE A 191 -2.28 -26.50 16.52
N LYS A 192 -1.91 -27.51 15.73
CA LYS A 192 -2.73 -28.70 15.51
C LYS A 192 -2.84 -29.46 16.83
N CYS A 193 -3.92 -29.20 17.59
CA CYS A 193 -4.41 -30.05 18.66
C CYS A 193 -5.19 -31.21 18.08
#